data_c7c759493e572858595fe9a2eab0f1c6
#
_entry.id   c7c759493e572858595fe9a2eab0f1c6
#
_cell.length_a   1.000
_cell.length_b   1.000
_cell.length_c   1.000
_cell.angle_alpha   90.00
_cell.angle_beta   90.00
_cell.angle_gamma   90.00
#
_symmetry.space_group_name_H-M   'P 1'
#
loop_
_entity.id
_entity.type
_entity.pdbx_description
1 polymer ?
#
loop_
_entity_poly.entity_id
_entity_poly.type
_entity_poly.pdbx_seq_one_letter_code
_entity_poly.pdbx_strand_id
1 'polypeptide(L)'
;MATSKRRSNTGRTTPSEPARSKAHTDFLREHLADDANVAALLDEALAGGDEGDIMYALRAISEARGGIASVATATGLSRETLYRTLSKSGNPRLSTLLALVRAAGVRLRVERVG
;
A
#
# COMPACT_ATOMS: atom_id res chain seq x y z
N MET A 1 30.57 -12.23 -15.91
CA MET A 1 30.13 -12.29 -15.82
C MET A 1 29.55 -12.40 -15.53
N ALA A 2 29.40 -12.23 -15.52
CA ALA A 2 28.60 -12.25 -15.17
C ALA A 2 28.00 -12.21 -14.84
N THR A 3 27.91 -12.12 -14.78
CA THR A 3 27.20 -12.07 -14.35
C THR A 3 26.70 -11.83 -14.02
N SER A 4 26.63 -11.68 -14.03
CA SER A 4 25.92 -11.45 -13.59
C SER A 4 25.42 -11.21 -13.52
N LYS A 5 25.27 -11.20 -13.48
CA LYS A 5 24.55 -10.99 -13.27
C LYS A 5 23.92 -10.91 -13.03
N ARG A 6 23.95 -10.83 -13.02
CA ARG A 6 23.16 -10.71 -12.69
C ARG A 6 22.65 -10.47 -12.30
N ARG A 7 22.66 -10.36 -12.24
CA ARG A 7 22.01 -10.06 -11.75
C ARG A 7 21.45 -9.71 -11.46
N SER A 8 21.49 -9.51 -11.51
CA SER A 8 20.79 -9.20 -11.11
C SER A 8 20.27 -8.92 -10.90
N ASN A 9 20.18 -8.63 -10.94
CA ASN A 9 19.54 -8.35 -10.61
C ASN A 9 19.17 -8.12 -10.34
N THR A 10 19.19 -7.92 -10.42
CA THR A 10 18.72 -7.65 -9.99
C THR A 10 18.47 -7.22 -9.72
N GLY A 11 18.40 -6.95 -9.69
CA GLY A 11 17.89 -6.44 -9.28
C GLY A 11 17.65 -5.87 -9.37
N ARG A 12 17.32 -5.37 -9.41
CA ARG A 12 17.04 -4.74 -9.42
C ARG A 12 16.47 -4.19 -9.27
N THR A 13 16.27 -3.73 -9.20
CA THR A 13 15.71 -3.24 -8.87
C THR A 13 15.12 -2.64 -8.85
N THR A 14 14.42 -2.27 -9.25
CA THR A 14 13.77 -1.49 -9.14
C THR A 14 13.34 -1.05 -8.35
N PRO A 15 13.22 -0.45 -8.22
CA PRO A 15 12.89 -0.16 -7.12
C PRO A 15 11.68 -0.14 -6.70
N SER A 16 11.44 0.25 -6.92
CA SER A 16 10.46 0.37 -6.41
C SER A 16 9.66 -0.59 -6.18
N GLU A 17 9.33 -0.98 -6.78
CA GLU A 17 8.61 -1.90 -6.52
C GLU A 17 9.17 -3.02 -6.65
N PRO A 18 9.94 -3.26 -5.97
CA PRO A 18 10.66 -4.42 -6.09
C PRO A 18 9.75 -5.55 -6.07
N ALA A 19 10.06 -6.48 -6.77
CA ALA A 19 9.42 -7.71 -6.64
C ALA A 19 9.70 -8.16 -5.26
N ARG A 20 8.70 -8.22 -4.45
CA ARG A 20 8.87 -8.71 -3.13
C ARG A 20 8.93 -10.20 -3.16
N SER A 21 9.69 -10.77 -2.26
CA SER A 21 9.71 -12.21 -2.11
C SER A 21 8.33 -12.67 -1.64
N LYS A 22 8.03 -13.93 -1.91
CA LYS A 22 6.78 -14.50 -1.43
C LYS A 22 6.72 -14.48 0.09
N ALA A 23 7.86 -14.73 0.75
CA ALA A 23 7.92 -14.71 2.20
C ALA A 23 7.55 -13.33 2.75
N HIS A 24 8.04 -12.26 2.10
CA HIS A 24 7.72 -10.91 2.52
C HIS A 24 6.24 -10.62 2.33
N THR A 25 5.69 -11.03 1.20
CA THR A 25 4.27 -10.84 0.92
C THR A 25 3.41 -11.59 1.93
N ASP A 26 3.80 -12.84 2.25
CA ASP A 26 3.07 -13.63 3.24
C ASP A 26 3.15 -12.98 4.62
N PHE A 27 4.31 -12.46 4.99
CA PHE A 27 4.47 -11.77 6.27
C PHE A 27 3.53 -10.56 6.34
N LEU A 28 3.49 -9.76 5.28
CA LEU A 28 2.62 -8.59 5.28
C LEU A 28 1.15 -8.98 5.36
N ARG A 29 0.78 -10.04 4.66
CA ARG A 29 -0.60 -10.49 4.70
C ARG A 29 -1.01 -10.90 6.10
N GLU A 30 -0.15 -11.64 6.80
CA GLU A 30 -0.43 -12.07 8.16
C GLU A 30 -0.43 -10.86 9.10
N HIS A 31 0.56 -10.00 8.97
CA HIS A 31 0.69 -8.84 9.84
C HIS A 31 -0.52 -7.90 9.69
N LEU A 32 -0.92 -7.66 8.45
CA LEU A 32 -2.01 -6.74 8.17
C LEU A 32 -3.39 -7.38 8.20
N ALA A 33 -3.47 -8.63 8.60
CA ALA A 33 -4.75 -9.23 8.91
C ALA A 33 -5.32 -8.69 10.22
N ASP A 34 -4.45 -8.15 11.06
CA ASP A 34 -4.85 -7.57 12.34
C ASP A 34 -5.19 -6.09 12.15
N ASP A 35 -6.41 -5.70 12.50
CA ASP A 35 -6.86 -4.32 12.31
C ASP A 35 -5.97 -3.32 13.04
N ALA A 36 -5.45 -3.68 14.21
CA ALA A 36 -4.57 -2.79 14.96
C ALA A 36 -3.28 -2.51 14.19
N ASN A 37 -2.75 -3.52 13.48
CA ASN A 37 -1.55 -3.34 12.69
C ASN A 37 -1.81 -2.47 11.46
N VAL A 38 -2.99 -2.60 10.86
CA VAL A 38 -3.39 -1.75 9.74
C VAL A 38 -3.43 -0.30 10.19
N ALA A 39 -4.10 -0.05 11.32
CA ALA A 39 -4.22 1.30 11.84
C ALA A 39 -2.85 1.88 12.18
N ALA A 40 -1.98 1.08 12.78
CA ALA A 40 -0.64 1.54 13.15
C ALA A 40 0.19 1.90 11.93
N LEU A 41 0.14 1.09 10.89
CA LEU A 41 0.91 1.34 9.67
C LEU A 41 0.46 2.63 9.00
N LEU A 42 -0.85 2.80 8.87
CA LEU A 42 -1.38 3.98 8.21
C LEU A 42 -1.15 5.23 9.04
N ASP A 43 -1.30 5.12 10.35
CA ASP A 43 -1.07 6.25 11.25
C ASP A 43 0.39 6.71 11.16
N GLU A 44 1.32 5.78 11.13
CA GLU A 44 2.73 6.11 11.03
C GLU A 44 3.03 6.80 9.69
N ALA A 45 2.46 6.29 8.60
CA ALA A 45 2.67 6.90 7.29
C ALA A 45 2.13 8.32 7.24
N LEU A 46 0.94 8.52 7.81
CA LEU A 46 0.33 9.85 7.83
C LEU A 46 1.11 10.81 8.70
N ALA A 47 1.61 10.34 9.83
CA ALA A 47 2.41 11.19 10.73
C ALA A 47 3.69 11.64 10.06
N GLY A 48 4.28 10.79 9.22
CA GLY A 48 5.49 11.16 8.50
C GLY A 48 5.27 12.17 7.40
N GLY A 49 4.07 12.20 6.84
CA GLY A 49 3.68 13.22 5.86
C GLY A 49 4.20 13.02 4.46
N ASP A 50 4.90 11.94 4.17
CA ASP A 50 5.39 11.68 2.83
C ASP A 50 4.31 10.97 2.02
N GLU A 51 3.91 11.58 0.90
CA GLU A 51 2.83 11.05 0.10
C GLU A 51 3.14 9.66 -0.45
N GLY A 52 4.40 9.43 -0.82
CA GLY A 52 4.80 8.13 -1.32
C GLY A 52 4.65 7.03 -0.27
N ASP A 53 4.97 7.36 0.97
CA ASP A 53 4.84 6.40 2.07
C ASP A 53 3.37 6.09 2.35
N ILE A 54 2.51 7.11 2.25
CA ILE A 54 1.09 6.93 2.45
C ILE A 54 0.51 6.03 1.36
N MET A 55 0.91 6.28 0.10
CA MET A 55 0.47 5.43 -1.00
C MET A 55 0.97 4.01 -0.84
N TYR A 56 2.21 3.83 -0.39
CA TYR A 56 2.75 2.50 -0.15
C TYR A 56 1.94 1.77 0.93
N ALA A 57 1.64 2.47 2.02
CA ALA A 57 0.87 1.87 3.11
C ALA A 57 -0.51 1.44 2.62
N LEU A 58 -1.20 2.31 1.88
CA LEU A 58 -2.52 1.99 1.36
C LEU A 58 -2.48 0.81 0.40
N ARG A 59 -1.43 0.74 -0.42
CA ARG A 59 -1.30 -0.36 -1.36
C ARG A 59 -1.04 -1.67 -0.62
N ALA A 60 -0.13 -1.65 0.35
CA ALA A 60 0.17 -2.85 1.12
C ALA A 60 -1.06 -3.36 1.85
N ILE A 61 -1.83 -2.47 2.43
CA ILE A 61 -3.05 -2.83 3.14
C ILE A 61 -4.07 -3.42 2.15
N SER A 62 -4.23 -2.79 1.00
CA SER A 62 -5.17 -3.27 0.00
C SER A 62 -4.81 -4.68 -0.48
N GLU A 63 -3.52 -4.90 -0.73
CA GLU A 63 -3.07 -6.21 -1.19
C GLU A 63 -3.22 -7.27 -0.13
N ALA A 64 -3.04 -6.89 1.13
CA ALA A 64 -3.12 -7.84 2.23
C ALA A 64 -4.55 -8.17 2.62
N ARG A 65 -5.48 -7.25 2.39
CA ARG A 65 -6.85 -7.40 2.88
C ARG A 65 -7.83 -7.69 1.74
N GLY A 66 -7.53 -8.74 0.98
CA GLY A 66 -8.41 -9.22 -0.06
C GLY A 66 -7.94 -8.93 -1.47
N GLY A 67 -6.88 -8.14 -1.61
CA GLY A 67 -6.31 -7.84 -2.91
C GLY A 67 -7.00 -6.69 -3.61
N ILE A 68 -6.40 -6.26 -4.70
CA ILE A 68 -6.89 -5.10 -5.44
C ILE A 68 -8.30 -5.34 -5.99
N ALA A 69 -8.60 -6.56 -6.41
CA ALA A 69 -9.93 -6.86 -6.94
C ALA A 69 -11.00 -6.63 -5.89
N SER A 70 -10.73 -7.05 -4.65
CA SER A 70 -11.67 -6.88 -3.56
C SER A 70 -11.86 -5.39 -3.24
N VAL A 71 -10.77 -4.63 -3.24
CA VAL A 71 -10.84 -3.21 -2.98
C VAL A 71 -11.58 -2.49 -4.11
N ALA A 72 -11.38 -2.93 -5.35
CA ALA A 72 -12.09 -2.36 -6.48
C ALA A 72 -13.60 -2.53 -6.30
N THR A 73 -14.02 -3.71 -5.89
CA THR A 73 -15.44 -3.95 -5.64
C THR A 73 -15.96 -3.06 -4.52
N ALA A 74 -15.20 -2.96 -3.43
CA ALA A 74 -15.64 -2.19 -2.27
C ALA A 74 -15.69 -0.69 -2.54
N THR A 75 -14.79 -0.18 -3.38
CA THR A 75 -14.71 1.25 -3.64
C THR A 75 -15.48 1.69 -4.89
N GLY A 76 -15.86 0.74 -5.75
CA GLY A 76 -16.49 1.07 -7.01
C GLY A 76 -15.53 1.56 -8.06
N LEU A 77 -14.23 1.47 -7.82
CA LEU A 77 -13.21 1.91 -8.76
C LEU A 77 -12.70 0.74 -9.60
N SER A 78 -12.21 1.05 -10.80
CA SER A 78 -11.61 -0.01 -11.62
C SER A 78 -10.25 -0.40 -11.05
N ARG A 79 -9.82 -1.62 -11.37
CA ARG A 79 -8.51 -2.07 -10.93
C ARG A 79 -7.41 -1.19 -11.49
N GLU A 80 -7.57 -0.78 -12.73
CA GLU A 80 -6.59 0.08 -13.38
C GLU A 80 -6.47 1.43 -12.66
N THR A 81 -7.61 2.01 -12.30
CA THR A 81 -7.62 3.26 -11.55
C THR A 81 -6.94 3.09 -10.20
N LEU A 82 -7.20 1.97 -9.53
CA LEU A 82 -6.58 1.71 -8.24
C LEU A 82 -5.07 1.56 -8.34
N TYR A 83 -4.57 0.82 -9.33
CA TYR A 83 -3.13 0.66 -9.50
C TYR A 83 -2.46 2.00 -9.75
N ARG A 84 -3.09 2.85 -10.57
CA ARG A 84 -2.55 4.17 -10.85
C ARG A 84 -2.58 5.05 -9.61
N THR A 85 -3.69 5.02 -8.89
CA THR A 85 -3.87 5.83 -7.69
C THR A 85 -2.90 5.43 -6.58
N LEU A 86 -2.67 4.13 -6.43
CA LEU A 86 -1.82 3.61 -5.37
C LEU A 86 -0.35 3.52 -5.76
N SER A 87 0.01 4.12 -6.89
CA SER A 87 1.41 4.20 -7.27
C SER A 87 2.10 5.27 -6.43
N LYS A 88 3.43 5.22 -6.41
CA LYS A 88 4.22 6.14 -5.61
C LYS A 88 3.92 7.60 -5.93
N SER A 89 3.58 7.88 -7.18
CA SER A 89 3.26 9.24 -7.61
C SER A 89 1.77 9.48 -7.69
N GLY A 90 0.96 8.59 -7.13
CA GLY A 90 -0.47 8.73 -7.17
C GLY A 90 -0.95 9.93 -6.38
N ASN A 91 -2.10 10.44 -6.79
CA ASN A 91 -2.67 11.62 -6.15
C ASN A 91 -4.19 11.43 -6.12
N PRO A 92 -4.69 10.64 -5.19
CA PRO A 92 -6.12 10.34 -5.15
C PRO A 92 -6.94 11.56 -4.76
N ARG A 93 -8.15 11.61 -5.29
CA ARG A 93 -9.11 12.57 -4.81
C ARG A 93 -9.47 12.22 -3.37
N LEU A 94 -9.97 13.20 -2.64
CA LEU A 94 -10.38 12.96 -1.27
C LEU A 94 -11.42 11.84 -1.16
N SER A 95 -12.38 11.82 -2.08
CA SER A 95 -13.41 10.78 -2.04
C SER A 95 -12.80 9.39 -2.23
N THR A 96 -11.80 9.28 -3.10
CA THR A 96 -11.12 8.01 -3.31
C THR A 96 -10.33 7.61 -2.08
N LEU A 97 -9.63 8.57 -1.48
CA LEU A 97 -8.86 8.30 -0.26
C LEU A 97 -9.77 7.80 0.85
N LEU A 98 -10.90 8.46 1.05
CA LEU A 98 -11.84 8.04 2.08
C LEU A 98 -12.41 6.65 1.81
N ALA A 99 -12.67 6.34 0.54
CA ALA A 99 -13.15 5.01 0.18
C ALA A 99 -12.09 3.96 0.47
N LEU A 100 -10.82 4.25 0.17
CA LEU A 100 -9.73 3.33 0.45
C LEU A 100 -9.56 3.08 1.95
N VAL A 101 -9.64 4.15 2.73
CA VAL A 101 -9.53 4.06 4.18
C VAL A 101 -10.66 3.20 4.74
N ARG A 102 -11.88 3.43 4.25
CA ARG A 102 -13.02 2.66 4.69
C ARG A 102 -12.91 1.20 4.31
N ALA A 103 -12.41 0.94 3.08
CA ALA A 103 -12.23 -0.44 2.63
C ALA A 103 -11.15 -1.16 3.46
N ALA A 104 -10.21 -0.41 4.02
CA ALA A 104 -9.18 -0.97 4.88
C ALA A 104 -9.71 -1.31 6.28
N GLY A 105 -10.94 -0.90 6.59
CA GLY A 105 -11.54 -1.22 7.88
C GLY A 105 -11.16 -0.26 8.99
N VAL A 106 -10.66 0.92 8.63
CA VAL A 106 -10.27 1.92 9.61
C VAL A 106 -10.91 3.25 9.24
N ARG A 107 -10.69 4.26 10.06
CA ARG A 107 -11.17 5.59 9.75
C ARG A 107 -10.14 6.60 10.21
N LEU A 108 -10.17 7.74 9.55
CA LEU A 108 -9.26 8.83 9.91
C LEU A 108 -9.79 9.56 11.14
N ARG A 109 -8.87 9.97 11.98
CA ARG A 109 -9.17 10.79 13.14
C ARG A 109 -8.23 11.96 13.13
N VAL A 110 -8.64 13.02 13.81
CA VAL A 110 -7.84 14.23 13.92
C VAL A 110 -7.39 14.37 15.37
N GLU A 111 -6.13 14.68 15.51
CA GLU A 111 -5.52 14.80 16.83
C GLU A 111 -4.72 16.08 16.85
N ARG A 112 -4.79 16.80 17.94
CA ARG A 112 -4.06 18.05 18.07
C ARG A 112 -2.57 17.78 18.20
N VAL A 113 -1.78 18.57 17.50
CA VAL A 113 -0.32 18.47 17.55
C VAL A 113 0.20 19.45 18.61
N GLY A 114 1.09 18.97 19.43
CA GLY A 114 1.77 19.82 20.39
C GLY A 114 1.26 19.82 21.80
#